data_f49c9d14d3751e4e63b5d469346f804a
#
_entry.id   f49c9d14d3751e4e63b5d469346f804a
#
_cell.length_a   1.000
_cell.length_b   1.000
_cell.length_c   1.000
_cell.angle_alpha   90.00
_cell.angle_beta   90.00
_cell.angle_gamma   90.00
#
_symmetry.space_group_name_H-M   'P 1'
#
loop_
_entity.id
_entity.type
_entity.pdbx_description
1 polymer ?
#
loop_
_entity_poly.entity_id
_entity_poly.type
_entity_poly.pdbx_seq_one_letter_code
_entity_poly.pdbx_strand_id
1 'polypeptide(L)'
;MGLLNSLGIIHAWTSTHQLKGYSESSIGWIFGAYGFFLYFAGAQTGPIFDTYGPKYVVIPGSLGMVLSLICYKFSEEYYQIFLSFGILGGLSACTLFNPAVTAVGHWFNVRRGYATGIACTAGGIGGVIFPLIILFAAPKIGFPWAIRIIALLSALMCAVACFLLKTRLPGNSKAGMSIDFRALRDVKYASTTAAVFLVEFAVFIPITYIASYAIHVGVEDTMSYLVIALLNLGAIPGRFLPGLIEDKVGRFNMMVLASVVCSILTLAL
;
A
#
# COMPACT_ATOMS: atom_id res chain seq x y z
N MET A 1 1.62 1.51 3.14
CA MET A 1 0.19 1.77 2.79
C MET A 1 -0.09 3.22 2.39
N GLY A 2 0.35 4.26 3.10
CA GLY A 2 0.07 5.64 2.70
C GLY A 2 0.51 5.98 1.28
N LEU A 3 1.71 5.55 0.86
CA LEU A 3 2.18 5.73 -0.52
C LEU A 3 1.34 4.95 -1.54
N LEU A 4 0.94 3.70 -1.24
CA LEU A 4 0.02 2.94 -2.10
C LEU A 4 -1.29 3.70 -2.33
N ASN A 5 -1.86 4.23 -1.27
CA ASN A 5 -3.10 5.00 -1.34
C ASN A 5 -2.94 6.37 -2.04
N SER A 6 -1.71 6.79 -2.27
CA SER A 6 -1.38 8.06 -2.96
C SER A 6 -0.90 7.84 -4.41
N LEU A 7 -0.91 6.58 -4.90
CA LEU A 7 -0.43 6.26 -6.24
C LEU A 7 -1.16 7.06 -7.32
N GLY A 8 -2.47 7.29 -7.15
CA GLY A 8 -3.26 8.02 -8.13
C GLY A 8 -2.78 9.45 -8.36
N ILE A 9 -2.41 10.21 -7.31
CA ILE A 9 -1.88 11.57 -7.50
C ILE A 9 -0.46 11.55 -8.08
N ILE A 10 0.37 10.57 -7.67
CA ILE A 10 1.71 10.42 -8.22
C ILE A 10 1.62 10.04 -9.69
N HIS A 11 0.69 9.14 -10.07
CA HIS A 11 0.41 8.77 -11.45
C HIS A 11 0.00 9.99 -12.27
N ALA A 12 -1.04 10.72 -11.83
CA ALA A 12 -1.54 11.90 -12.53
C ALA A 12 -0.48 13.00 -12.69
N TRP A 13 0.36 13.21 -11.68
CA TRP A 13 1.47 14.16 -11.77
C TRP A 13 2.54 13.68 -12.76
N THR A 14 2.92 12.42 -12.69
CA THR A 14 3.96 11.85 -13.56
C THR A 14 3.52 11.87 -15.02
N SER A 15 2.26 11.56 -15.32
CA SER A 15 1.73 11.56 -16.68
C SER A 15 1.67 12.97 -17.30
N THR A 16 1.38 13.97 -16.48
CA THR A 16 1.25 15.35 -16.98
C THR A 16 2.57 16.12 -17.04
N HIS A 17 3.60 15.71 -16.30
CA HIS A 17 4.87 16.43 -16.17
C HIS A 17 6.09 15.64 -16.63
N GLN A 18 6.50 14.60 -15.88
CA GLN A 18 7.77 13.89 -16.10
C GLN A 18 7.74 13.01 -17.35
N LEU A 19 6.65 12.26 -17.54
CA LEU A 19 6.49 11.34 -18.67
C LEU A 19 5.47 11.85 -19.70
N LYS A 20 5.41 13.15 -19.88
CA LYS A 20 4.55 13.79 -20.88
C LYS A 20 4.95 13.30 -22.28
N GLY A 21 4.05 12.58 -22.94
CA GLY A 21 4.30 11.97 -24.26
C GLY A 21 4.36 10.44 -24.25
N TYR A 22 4.42 9.81 -23.08
CA TYR A 22 4.19 8.38 -22.95
C TYR A 22 2.70 8.06 -22.87
N SER A 23 2.32 6.85 -23.33
CA SER A 23 0.92 6.42 -23.22
C SER A 23 0.57 6.16 -21.76
N GLU A 24 -0.69 6.44 -21.39
CA GLU A 24 -1.24 6.11 -20.05
C GLU A 24 -1.01 4.65 -19.68
N SER A 25 -1.11 3.73 -20.65
CA SER A 25 -0.82 2.31 -20.46
C SER A 25 0.65 2.07 -20.06
N SER A 26 1.60 2.76 -20.69
CA SER A 26 3.02 2.62 -20.34
C SER A 26 3.31 3.15 -18.94
N ILE A 27 2.72 4.28 -18.58
CA ILE A 27 2.87 4.86 -17.24
C ILE A 27 2.22 3.95 -16.19
N GLY A 28 1.05 3.37 -16.52
CA GLY A 28 0.35 2.42 -15.67
C GLY A 28 1.19 1.20 -15.26
N TRP A 29 2.13 0.75 -16.12
CA TRP A 29 3.04 -0.34 -15.79
C TRP A 29 3.97 -0.03 -14.59
N ILE A 30 4.35 1.24 -14.39
CA ILE A 30 5.18 1.64 -13.23
C ILE A 30 4.41 1.39 -11.93
N PHE A 31 3.15 1.83 -11.90
CA PHE A 31 2.29 1.71 -10.72
C PHE A 31 1.78 0.29 -10.53
N GLY A 32 1.52 -0.42 -11.63
CA GLY A 32 1.23 -1.85 -11.62
C GLY A 32 2.39 -2.67 -11.08
N ALA A 33 3.64 -2.36 -11.46
CA ALA A 33 4.82 -3.01 -10.91
C ALA A 33 4.96 -2.74 -9.40
N TYR A 34 4.71 -1.51 -8.94
CA TYR A 34 4.69 -1.20 -7.51
C TYR A 34 3.71 -2.09 -6.75
N GLY A 35 2.46 -2.19 -7.22
CA GLY A 35 1.46 -3.07 -6.62
C GLY A 35 1.85 -4.55 -6.69
N PHE A 36 2.34 -5.00 -7.84
CA PHE A 36 2.80 -6.39 -8.02
C PHE A 36 3.89 -6.75 -7.01
N PHE A 37 4.95 -5.96 -6.90
CA PHE A 37 6.04 -6.26 -5.97
C PHE A 37 5.63 -6.12 -4.50
N LEU A 38 4.71 -5.19 -4.18
CA LEU A 38 4.15 -5.05 -2.85
C LEU A 38 3.46 -6.35 -2.37
N TYR A 39 2.68 -6.99 -3.22
CA TYR A 39 1.94 -8.19 -2.85
C TYR A 39 2.72 -9.47 -3.12
N PHE A 40 3.37 -9.59 -4.26
CA PHE A 40 4.11 -10.78 -4.65
C PHE A 40 5.28 -11.10 -3.70
N ALA A 41 6.07 -10.09 -3.32
CA ALA A 41 7.17 -10.28 -2.39
C ALA A 41 6.70 -10.63 -0.97
N GLY A 42 5.40 -10.43 -0.66
CA GLY A 42 4.78 -10.79 0.61
C GLY A 42 4.88 -12.27 0.92
N ALA A 43 4.78 -13.10 -0.10
CA ALA A 43 4.91 -14.54 0.03
C ALA A 43 6.27 -14.96 0.61
N GLN A 44 7.34 -14.24 0.27
CA GLN A 44 8.69 -14.51 0.78
C GLN A 44 9.01 -13.74 2.06
N THR A 45 8.42 -12.56 2.23
CA THR A 45 8.65 -11.70 3.39
C THR A 45 8.13 -12.34 4.69
N GLY A 46 7.00 -13.07 4.64
CA GLY A 46 6.43 -13.78 5.79
C GLY A 46 7.39 -14.80 6.39
N PRO A 47 7.83 -15.81 5.64
CA PRO A 47 8.79 -16.81 6.13
C PRO A 47 10.09 -16.20 6.66
N ILE A 48 10.63 -15.16 6.04
CA ILE A 48 11.84 -14.47 6.52
C ILE A 48 11.57 -13.79 7.87
N PHE A 49 10.40 -13.13 8.00
CA PHE A 49 9.98 -12.51 9.26
C PHE A 49 9.84 -13.52 10.39
N ASP A 50 9.20 -14.66 10.12
CA ASP A 50 8.98 -15.72 11.10
C ASP A 50 10.30 -16.40 11.54
N THR A 51 11.28 -16.47 10.63
CA THR A 51 12.57 -17.13 10.91
C THR A 51 13.55 -16.21 11.64
N TYR A 52 13.74 -14.99 11.13
CA TYR A 52 14.79 -14.07 11.60
C TYR A 52 14.25 -12.92 12.46
N GLY A 53 12.94 -12.72 12.46
CA GLY A 53 12.29 -11.63 13.20
C GLY A 53 12.20 -10.32 12.41
N PRO A 54 11.55 -9.30 13.01
CA PRO A 54 11.13 -8.08 12.30
C PRO A 54 12.29 -7.21 11.84
N LYS A 55 13.39 -7.16 12.58
CA LYS A 55 14.50 -6.23 12.30
C LYS A 55 15.16 -6.50 10.95
N TYR A 56 15.34 -7.76 10.60
CA TYR A 56 15.99 -8.17 9.35
C TYR A 56 15.17 -7.86 8.10
N VAL A 57 13.88 -7.59 8.26
CA VAL A 57 12.97 -7.25 7.16
C VAL A 57 12.66 -5.76 7.15
N VAL A 58 12.39 -5.17 8.31
CA VAL A 58 11.95 -3.78 8.43
C VAL A 58 13.09 -2.79 8.21
N ILE A 59 14.30 -3.07 8.68
CA ILE A 59 15.44 -2.15 8.50
C ILE A 59 15.80 -1.99 7.01
N PRO A 60 16.08 -3.07 6.24
CA PRO A 60 16.34 -2.90 4.80
C PRO A 60 15.14 -2.35 4.04
N GLY A 61 13.91 -2.69 4.43
CA GLY A 61 12.70 -2.08 3.86
C GLY A 61 12.61 -0.58 4.09
N SER A 62 12.97 -0.13 5.29
CA SER A 62 12.99 1.30 5.63
C SER A 62 14.02 2.07 4.81
N LEU A 63 15.23 1.52 4.71
CA LEU A 63 16.30 2.11 3.89
C LEU A 63 15.92 2.13 2.40
N GLY A 64 15.39 1.02 1.90
CA GLY A 64 14.94 0.90 0.52
C GLY A 64 13.80 1.87 0.18
N MET A 65 12.85 2.10 1.09
CA MET A 65 11.75 3.05 0.88
C MET A 65 12.26 4.49 0.77
N VAL A 66 13.14 4.89 1.66
CA VAL A 66 13.74 6.24 1.62
C VAL A 66 14.58 6.40 0.36
N LEU A 67 15.39 5.39 0.01
CA LEU A 67 16.20 5.39 -1.20
C LEU A 67 15.33 5.46 -2.46
N SER A 68 14.23 4.70 -2.51
CA SER A 68 13.26 4.72 -3.61
C SER A 68 12.73 6.14 -3.86
N LEU A 69 12.28 6.84 -2.82
CA LEU A 69 11.75 8.19 -2.93
C LEU A 69 12.83 9.22 -3.33
N ILE A 70 14.06 9.05 -2.82
CA ILE A 70 15.20 9.89 -3.20
C ILE A 70 15.55 9.66 -4.67
N CYS A 71 15.65 8.42 -5.12
CA CYS A 71 15.94 8.09 -6.52
C CYS A 71 14.82 8.58 -7.44
N TYR A 72 13.56 8.37 -7.06
CA TYR A 72 12.40 8.85 -7.82
C TYR A 72 12.43 10.35 -8.08
N LYS A 73 12.85 11.13 -7.09
CA LYS A 73 13.00 12.58 -7.23
C LYS A 73 13.99 12.99 -8.33
N PHE A 74 15.05 12.20 -8.54
CA PHE A 74 16.08 12.45 -9.56
C PHE A 74 15.79 11.76 -10.90
N SER A 75 14.72 10.97 -10.96
CA SER A 75 14.37 10.20 -12.14
C SER A 75 13.61 11.08 -13.14
N GLU A 76 14.12 11.16 -14.37
CA GLU A 76 13.51 11.89 -15.48
C GLU A 76 13.06 10.93 -16.58
N GLU A 77 13.72 9.77 -16.71
CA GLU A 77 13.43 8.76 -17.72
C GLU A 77 12.52 7.66 -17.20
N TYR A 78 11.74 7.06 -18.11
CA TYR A 78 10.79 6.00 -17.81
C TYR A 78 11.41 4.84 -17.00
N TYR A 79 12.55 4.31 -17.48
CA TYR A 79 13.20 3.16 -16.82
C TYR A 79 13.72 3.49 -15.42
N GLN A 80 14.13 4.75 -15.19
CA GLN A 80 14.60 5.19 -13.87
C GLN A 80 13.43 5.20 -12.87
N ILE A 81 12.28 5.74 -13.28
CA ILE A 81 11.07 5.76 -12.44
C ILE A 81 10.56 4.34 -12.21
N PHE A 82 10.58 3.48 -13.24
CA PHE A 82 10.18 2.09 -13.12
C PHE A 82 11.03 1.32 -12.10
N LEU A 83 12.36 1.46 -12.16
CA LEU A 83 13.28 0.79 -11.25
C LEU A 83 13.22 1.37 -9.82
N SER A 84 13.25 2.71 -9.70
CA SER A 84 13.32 3.38 -8.41
C SER A 84 12.00 3.33 -7.65
N PHE A 85 10.90 3.68 -8.30
CA PHE A 85 9.60 3.73 -7.66
C PHE A 85 8.82 2.42 -7.81
N GLY A 86 8.72 1.88 -9.02
CA GLY A 86 7.96 0.65 -9.30
C GLY A 86 8.54 -0.55 -8.57
N ILE A 87 9.79 -0.88 -8.80
CA ILE A 87 10.41 -2.10 -8.23
C ILE A 87 10.88 -1.86 -6.80
N LEU A 88 11.82 -0.93 -6.60
CA LEU A 88 12.41 -0.72 -5.28
C LEU A 88 11.39 -0.22 -4.27
N GLY A 89 10.49 0.69 -4.69
CA GLY A 89 9.39 1.18 -3.87
C GLY A 89 8.41 0.09 -3.47
N GLY A 90 7.98 -0.75 -4.43
CA GLY A 90 7.07 -1.87 -4.18
C GLY A 90 7.65 -2.92 -3.24
N LEU A 91 8.89 -3.36 -3.46
CA LEU A 91 9.60 -4.30 -2.58
C LEU A 91 9.75 -3.74 -1.16
N SER A 92 10.15 -2.47 -1.04
CA SER A 92 10.30 -1.81 0.26
C SER A 92 8.98 -1.65 0.99
N ALA A 93 7.91 -1.32 0.28
CA ALA A 93 6.57 -1.24 0.85
C ALA A 93 6.09 -2.59 1.38
N CYS A 94 6.38 -3.69 0.67
CA CYS A 94 6.10 -5.05 1.10
C CYS A 94 6.80 -5.40 2.42
N THR A 95 8.11 -5.16 2.50
CA THR A 95 8.94 -5.47 3.67
C THR A 95 8.60 -4.61 4.90
N LEU A 96 7.87 -3.52 4.73
CA LEU A 96 7.34 -2.70 5.82
C LEU A 96 5.92 -3.11 6.23
N PHE A 97 5.06 -3.37 5.25
CA PHE A 97 3.64 -3.63 5.50
C PHE A 97 3.37 -4.99 6.14
N ASN A 98 3.90 -6.06 5.55
CA ASN A 98 3.63 -7.42 6.02
C ASN A 98 4.09 -7.65 7.47
N PRO A 99 5.34 -7.29 7.86
CA PRO A 99 5.78 -7.40 9.25
C PRO A 99 4.95 -6.57 10.22
N ALA A 100 4.50 -5.38 9.83
CA ALA A 100 3.69 -4.54 10.68
C ALA A 100 2.34 -5.19 11.01
N VAL A 101 1.64 -5.73 10.01
CA VAL A 101 0.36 -6.44 10.21
C VAL A 101 0.55 -7.73 10.99
N THR A 102 1.60 -8.50 10.68
CA THR A 102 1.90 -9.77 11.37
C THR A 102 2.24 -9.52 12.84
N ALA A 103 3.04 -8.49 13.14
CA ALA A 103 3.39 -8.15 14.52
C ALA A 103 2.17 -7.82 15.38
N VAL A 104 1.14 -7.14 14.85
CA VAL A 104 -0.13 -6.92 15.56
C VAL A 104 -0.75 -8.25 15.98
N GLY A 105 -0.73 -9.27 15.10
CA GLY A 105 -1.24 -10.59 15.39
C GLY A 105 -0.49 -11.35 16.49
N HIS A 106 0.78 -11.01 16.78
CA HIS A 106 1.55 -11.59 17.89
C HIS A 106 1.13 -11.06 19.27
N TRP A 107 0.60 -9.84 19.32
CA TRP A 107 0.20 -9.19 20.58
C TRP A 107 -1.28 -9.33 20.89
N PHE A 108 -2.13 -9.35 19.85
CA PHE A 108 -3.58 -9.40 19.99
C PHE A 108 -4.13 -10.71 19.43
N ASN A 109 -4.77 -11.52 20.29
CA ASN A 109 -5.43 -12.77 19.89
C ASN A 109 -6.96 -12.61 19.83
N VAL A 110 -7.58 -12.16 20.94
CA VAL A 110 -9.04 -12.06 21.06
C VAL A 110 -9.61 -10.89 20.27
N ARG A 111 -8.92 -9.73 20.31
CA ARG A 111 -9.33 -8.49 19.59
C ARG A 111 -8.36 -8.20 18.44
N ARG A 112 -8.00 -9.24 17.69
CA ARG A 112 -7.03 -9.10 16.60
C ARG A 112 -7.57 -8.23 15.47
N GLY A 113 -8.86 -8.40 15.11
CA GLY A 113 -9.51 -7.61 14.07
C GLY A 113 -9.54 -6.13 14.40
N TYR A 114 -9.96 -5.80 15.61
CA TYR A 114 -9.95 -4.43 16.10
C TYR A 114 -8.56 -3.78 16.04
N ALA A 115 -7.53 -4.47 16.57
CA ALA A 115 -6.17 -3.96 16.58
C ALA A 115 -5.59 -3.80 15.16
N THR A 116 -5.86 -4.75 14.27
CA THR A 116 -5.46 -4.68 12.85
C THR A 116 -6.19 -3.54 12.14
N GLY A 117 -7.50 -3.38 12.39
CA GLY A 117 -8.29 -2.28 11.85
C GLY A 117 -7.70 -0.92 12.20
N ILE A 118 -7.36 -0.69 13.48
CA ILE A 118 -6.67 0.54 13.92
C ILE A 118 -5.33 0.70 13.20
N ALA A 119 -4.50 -0.33 13.15
CA ALA A 119 -3.20 -0.26 12.49
C ALA A 119 -3.34 0.09 10.98
N CYS A 120 -4.35 -0.45 10.31
CA CYS A 120 -4.61 -0.18 8.90
C CYS A 120 -5.15 1.24 8.62
N THR A 121 -5.74 1.94 9.62
CA THR A 121 -6.16 3.35 9.44
C THR A 121 -5.00 4.28 9.15
N ALA A 122 -3.79 3.95 9.62
CA ALA A 122 -2.57 4.69 9.29
C ALA A 122 -2.32 4.80 7.78
N GLY A 123 -2.74 3.78 7.01
CA GLY A 123 -2.70 3.83 5.55
C GLY A 123 -3.63 4.90 4.96
N GLY A 124 -4.84 5.05 5.52
CA GLY A 124 -5.77 6.11 5.15
C GLY A 124 -5.24 7.51 5.50
N ILE A 125 -4.69 7.65 6.71
CA ILE A 125 -4.07 8.93 7.15
C ILE A 125 -2.93 9.32 6.22
N GLY A 126 -2.02 8.40 5.90
CA GLY A 126 -0.95 8.65 4.95
C GLY A 126 -1.47 8.96 3.53
N GLY A 127 -2.56 8.27 3.11
CA GLY A 127 -3.24 8.50 1.85
C GLY A 127 -3.97 9.85 1.77
N VAL A 128 -4.22 10.52 2.88
CA VAL A 128 -4.69 11.92 2.93
C VAL A 128 -3.49 12.89 2.93
N ILE A 129 -2.52 12.65 3.81
CA ILE A 129 -1.39 13.58 4.03
C ILE A 129 -0.51 13.70 2.78
N PHE A 130 -0.14 12.59 2.15
CA PHE A 130 0.79 12.62 1.01
C PHE A 130 0.21 13.30 -0.22
N PRO A 131 -1.04 13.05 -0.65
CA PRO A 131 -1.67 13.84 -1.71
C PRO A 131 -1.76 15.32 -1.39
N LEU A 132 -2.10 15.69 -0.15
CA LEU A 132 -2.16 17.10 0.24
C LEU A 132 -0.79 17.76 0.20
N ILE A 133 0.30 17.04 0.59
CA ILE A 133 1.66 17.57 0.43
C ILE A 133 1.95 17.83 -1.05
N ILE A 134 1.63 16.90 -1.94
CA ILE A 134 1.85 17.10 -3.39
C ILE A 134 1.00 18.28 -3.90
N LEU A 135 -0.29 18.30 -3.57
CA LEU A 135 -1.23 19.32 -4.02
C LEU A 135 -0.81 20.75 -3.62
N PHE A 136 -0.40 20.93 -2.37
CA PHE A 136 -0.08 22.28 -1.87
C PHE A 136 1.39 22.68 -2.00
N ALA A 137 2.31 21.71 -1.95
CA ALA A 137 3.75 22.01 -1.99
C ALA A 137 4.29 22.00 -3.43
N ALA A 138 3.85 21.07 -4.29
CA ALA A 138 4.41 20.96 -5.63
C ALA A 138 4.24 22.24 -6.48
N PRO A 139 3.09 22.96 -6.47
CA PRO A 139 2.95 24.20 -7.21
C PRO A 139 3.81 25.36 -6.67
N LYS A 140 4.11 25.35 -5.36
CA LYS A 140 4.83 26.46 -4.69
C LYS A 140 6.34 26.30 -4.69
N ILE A 141 6.82 25.08 -4.39
CA ILE A 141 8.25 24.80 -4.18
C ILE A 141 8.79 23.76 -5.16
N GLY A 142 7.94 23.28 -6.08
CA GLY A 142 8.27 22.23 -7.05
C GLY A 142 8.08 20.81 -6.53
N PHE A 143 7.72 19.91 -7.45
CA PHE A 143 7.49 18.49 -7.17
C PHE A 143 8.70 17.79 -6.50
N PRO A 144 9.96 18.03 -6.91
CA PRO A 144 11.11 17.43 -6.25
C PRO A 144 11.21 17.74 -4.75
N TRP A 145 10.76 18.93 -4.34
CA TRP A 145 10.71 19.30 -2.93
C TRP A 145 9.55 18.64 -2.18
N ALA A 146 8.38 18.52 -2.82
CA ALA A 146 7.26 17.77 -2.25
C ALA A 146 7.64 16.31 -1.97
N ILE A 147 8.33 15.65 -2.91
CA ILE A 147 8.82 14.28 -2.72
C ILE A 147 9.89 14.20 -1.61
N ARG A 148 10.76 15.21 -1.44
CA ARG A 148 11.70 15.27 -0.30
C ARG A 148 10.98 15.33 1.04
N ILE A 149 9.91 16.12 1.15
CA ILE A 149 9.10 16.21 2.37
C ILE A 149 8.49 14.84 2.69
N ILE A 150 7.92 14.16 1.68
CA ILE A 150 7.36 12.82 1.84
C ILE A 150 8.46 11.82 2.24
N ALA A 151 9.63 11.89 1.63
CA ALA A 151 10.76 11.02 1.95
C ALA A 151 11.25 11.24 3.40
N LEU A 152 11.36 12.49 3.85
CA LEU A 152 11.76 12.84 5.21
C LEU A 152 10.73 12.36 6.24
N LEU A 153 9.44 12.59 5.98
CA LEU A 153 8.36 12.10 6.83
C LEU A 153 8.36 10.57 6.90
N SER A 154 8.52 9.90 5.75
CA SER A 154 8.63 8.45 5.68
C SER A 154 9.85 7.94 6.44
N ALA A 155 11.01 8.60 6.32
CA ALA A 155 12.23 8.25 7.05
C ALA A 155 12.03 8.35 8.57
N LEU A 156 11.40 9.43 9.04
CA LEU A 156 11.08 9.62 10.45
C LEU A 156 10.15 8.52 10.98
N MET A 157 9.06 8.23 10.25
CA MET A 157 8.13 7.17 10.62
C MET A 157 8.78 5.79 10.59
N CYS A 158 9.63 5.51 9.61
CA CYS A 158 10.40 4.27 9.53
C CYS A 158 11.41 4.15 10.69
N ALA A 159 12.09 5.22 11.07
CA ALA A 159 12.99 5.22 12.21
C ALA A 159 12.23 4.89 13.50
N VAL A 160 11.10 5.55 13.75
CA VAL A 160 10.23 5.26 14.91
C VAL A 160 9.77 3.80 14.87
N ALA A 161 9.35 3.30 13.70
CA ALA A 161 8.92 1.91 13.55
C ALA A 161 10.05 0.92 13.85
N CYS A 162 11.29 1.16 13.40
CA CYS A 162 12.44 0.31 13.69
C CYS A 162 12.76 0.22 15.19
N PHE A 163 12.53 1.30 15.95
CA PHE A 163 12.73 1.29 17.40
C PHE A 163 11.59 0.62 18.16
N LEU A 164 10.35 0.84 17.75
CA LEU A 164 9.16 0.39 18.47
C LEU A 164 8.72 -1.02 18.09
N LEU A 165 8.99 -1.47 16.86
CA LEU A 165 8.50 -2.77 16.39
C LEU A 165 9.20 -3.92 17.11
N LYS A 166 8.42 -4.65 17.91
CA LYS A 166 8.85 -5.85 18.64
C LYS A 166 7.85 -6.96 18.40
N THR A 167 8.34 -8.19 18.31
CA THR A 167 7.51 -9.40 18.26
C THR A 167 7.48 -10.04 19.64
N ARG A 168 6.33 -10.63 19.98
CA ARG A 168 6.17 -11.39 21.24
C ARG A 168 6.64 -12.84 21.08
N LEU A 169 6.42 -13.41 19.89
CA LEU A 169 6.79 -14.79 19.60
C LEU A 169 8.26 -14.86 19.16
N PRO A 170 9.02 -15.84 19.66
CA PRO A 170 10.38 -16.07 19.19
C PRO A 170 10.37 -16.54 17.73
N GLY A 171 11.42 -16.23 16.98
CA GLY A 171 11.58 -16.71 15.62
C GLY A 171 11.63 -18.23 15.56
N ASN A 172 10.96 -18.83 14.58
CA ASN A 172 10.92 -20.26 14.36
C ASN A 172 11.86 -20.66 13.21
N SER A 173 13.13 -20.83 13.53
CA SER A 173 14.16 -21.25 12.56
C SER A 173 13.90 -22.62 11.91
N LYS A 174 13.04 -23.46 12.53
CA LYS A 174 12.68 -24.77 12.00
C LYS A 174 11.61 -24.73 10.91
N ALA A 175 10.85 -23.64 10.81
CA ALA A 175 9.80 -23.49 9.80
C ALA A 175 10.38 -23.36 8.36
N GLY A 176 11.64 -22.98 8.23
CA GLY A 176 12.29 -22.76 6.95
C GLY A 176 11.84 -21.46 6.27
N MET A 177 12.55 -21.07 5.20
CA MET A 177 12.26 -19.87 4.41
C MET A 177 11.49 -20.17 3.11
N SER A 178 10.99 -21.41 2.95
CA SER A 178 10.34 -21.82 1.72
C SER A 178 8.82 -21.59 1.78
N ILE A 179 8.27 -21.16 0.64
CA ILE A 179 6.83 -21.07 0.44
C ILE A 179 6.27 -22.50 0.35
N ASP A 180 5.28 -22.83 1.17
CA ASP A 180 4.60 -24.14 1.08
C ASP A 180 3.48 -24.10 0.03
N PHE A 181 3.83 -24.44 -1.20
CA PHE A 181 2.85 -24.55 -2.29
C PHE A 181 1.83 -25.69 -2.09
N ARG A 182 2.06 -26.61 -1.14
CA ARG A 182 1.10 -27.69 -0.84
C ARG A 182 -0.19 -27.14 -0.25
N ALA A 183 -0.13 -25.97 0.41
CA ALA A 183 -1.31 -25.30 0.93
C ALA A 183 -2.35 -24.99 -0.18
N LEU A 184 -1.93 -24.73 -1.42
CA LEU A 184 -2.82 -24.51 -2.56
C LEU A 184 -3.61 -25.76 -2.98
N ARG A 185 -3.28 -26.94 -2.48
CA ARG A 185 -4.08 -28.16 -2.71
C ARG A 185 -5.33 -28.22 -1.84
N ASP A 186 -5.36 -27.46 -0.75
CA ASP A 186 -6.58 -27.28 0.04
C ASP A 186 -7.52 -26.33 -0.71
N VAL A 187 -8.68 -26.85 -1.12
CA VAL A 187 -9.70 -26.12 -1.89
C VAL A 187 -10.18 -24.87 -1.14
N LYS A 188 -10.30 -24.95 0.19
CA LYS A 188 -10.72 -23.79 1.01
C LYS A 188 -9.68 -22.68 0.98
N TYR A 189 -8.42 -23.04 1.11
CA TYR A 189 -7.32 -22.10 1.05
C TYR A 189 -7.19 -21.51 -0.37
N ALA A 190 -7.21 -22.33 -1.40
CA ALA A 190 -7.08 -21.91 -2.79
C ALA A 190 -8.23 -20.99 -3.21
N SER A 191 -9.49 -21.33 -2.87
CA SER A 191 -10.63 -20.49 -3.19
C SER A 191 -10.61 -19.15 -2.45
N THR A 192 -10.21 -19.12 -1.19
CA THR A 192 -10.04 -17.87 -0.44
C THR A 192 -8.95 -17.00 -1.04
N THR A 193 -7.82 -17.61 -1.40
CA THR A 193 -6.70 -16.88 -2.05
C THR A 193 -7.13 -16.29 -3.39
N ALA A 194 -7.85 -17.05 -4.22
CA ALA A 194 -8.38 -16.58 -5.49
C ALA A 194 -9.39 -15.44 -5.30
N ALA A 195 -10.29 -15.55 -4.32
CA ALA A 195 -11.27 -14.52 -4.03
C ALA A 195 -10.59 -13.20 -3.60
N VAL A 196 -9.61 -13.26 -2.69
CA VAL A 196 -8.84 -12.08 -2.25
C VAL A 196 -8.08 -11.46 -3.43
N PHE A 197 -7.45 -12.28 -4.28
CA PHE A 197 -6.75 -11.80 -5.46
C PHE A 197 -7.70 -11.02 -6.40
N LEU A 198 -8.88 -11.55 -6.67
CA LEU A 198 -9.84 -10.90 -7.57
C LEU A 198 -10.38 -9.58 -6.99
N VAL A 199 -10.63 -9.52 -5.67
CA VAL A 199 -11.07 -8.30 -4.99
C VAL A 199 -9.98 -7.23 -5.02
N GLU A 200 -8.73 -7.58 -4.68
CA GLU A 200 -7.62 -6.63 -4.73
C GLU A 200 -7.36 -6.12 -6.16
N PHE A 201 -7.45 -7.00 -7.14
CA PHE A 201 -7.33 -6.63 -8.56
C PHE A 201 -8.39 -5.60 -8.96
N ALA A 202 -9.65 -5.83 -8.56
CA ALA A 202 -10.76 -4.91 -8.88
C ALA A 202 -10.60 -3.55 -8.17
N VAL A 203 -10.20 -3.54 -6.89
CA VAL A 203 -10.07 -2.31 -6.07
C VAL A 203 -8.87 -1.48 -6.49
N PHE A 204 -7.80 -2.10 -7.00
CA PHE A 204 -6.59 -1.39 -7.43
C PHE A 204 -6.85 -0.42 -8.59
N ILE A 205 -7.77 -0.77 -9.49
CA ILE A 205 -8.12 0.06 -10.66
C ILE A 205 -8.64 1.44 -10.24
N PRO A 206 -9.74 1.58 -9.45
CA PRO A 206 -10.23 2.89 -9.05
C PRO A 206 -9.23 3.67 -8.20
N ILE A 207 -8.46 3.02 -7.32
CA ILE A 207 -7.45 3.69 -6.50
C ILE A 207 -6.38 4.37 -7.37
N THR A 208 -6.00 3.74 -8.48
CA THR A 208 -4.94 4.25 -9.36
C THR A 208 -5.45 5.29 -10.34
N TYR A 209 -6.63 5.08 -10.92
CA TYR A 209 -7.09 5.86 -12.08
C TYR A 209 -8.15 6.91 -11.78
N ILE A 210 -8.70 6.98 -10.55
CA ILE A 210 -9.81 7.88 -10.23
C ILE A 210 -9.49 9.37 -10.49
N ALA A 211 -8.26 9.81 -10.21
CA ALA A 211 -7.86 11.20 -10.46
C ALA A 211 -7.68 11.48 -11.96
N SER A 212 -7.02 10.57 -12.68
CA SER A 212 -6.85 10.70 -14.14
C SER A 212 -8.22 10.68 -14.85
N TYR A 213 -9.15 9.86 -14.38
CA TYR A 213 -10.51 9.84 -14.89
C TYR A 213 -11.24 11.16 -14.63
N ALA A 214 -11.14 11.71 -13.41
CA ALA A 214 -11.76 13.00 -13.08
C ALA A 214 -11.24 14.13 -13.96
N ILE A 215 -9.94 14.20 -14.22
CA ILE A 215 -9.32 15.15 -15.14
C ILE A 215 -9.86 14.95 -16.57
N HIS A 216 -9.98 13.71 -17.03
CA HIS A 216 -10.46 13.39 -18.37
C HIS A 216 -11.92 13.81 -18.58
N VAL A 217 -12.77 13.73 -17.56
CA VAL A 217 -14.17 14.18 -17.59
C VAL A 217 -14.30 15.71 -17.46
N GLY A 218 -13.18 16.43 -17.30
CA GLY A 218 -13.14 17.89 -17.27
C GLY A 218 -13.30 18.50 -15.87
N VAL A 219 -13.09 17.71 -14.82
CA VAL A 219 -13.00 18.24 -13.45
C VAL A 219 -11.66 18.98 -13.31
N GLU A 220 -11.67 20.14 -12.67
CA GLU A 220 -10.46 20.92 -12.38
C GLU A 220 -9.40 20.07 -11.69
N ASP A 221 -8.13 20.23 -12.08
CA ASP A 221 -7.00 19.43 -11.58
C ASP A 221 -6.94 19.41 -10.06
N THR A 222 -7.14 20.56 -9.41
CA THR A 222 -7.13 20.68 -7.95
C THR A 222 -8.21 19.81 -7.30
N MET A 223 -9.42 19.82 -7.86
CA MET A 223 -10.53 18.99 -7.37
C MET A 223 -10.31 17.52 -7.66
N SER A 224 -9.74 17.17 -8.81
CA SER A 224 -9.41 15.79 -9.19
C SER A 224 -8.39 15.17 -8.23
N TYR A 225 -7.41 15.92 -7.78
CA TYR A 225 -6.46 15.45 -6.75
C TYR A 225 -7.09 15.38 -5.36
N LEU A 226 -8.03 16.26 -5.04
CA LEU A 226 -8.75 16.24 -3.78
C LEU A 226 -9.63 14.98 -3.64
N VAL A 227 -10.16 14.43 -4.75
CA VAL A 227 -10.93 13.18 -4.76
C VAL A 227 -10.13 12.03 -4.14
N ILE A 228 -8.82 11.94 -4.38
CA ILE A 228 -7.96 10.92 -3.77
C ILE A 228 -7.90 11.09 -2.25
N ALA A 229 -7.76 12.33 -1.79
CA ALA A 229 -7.73 12.61 -0.36
C ALA A 229 -9.08 12.27 0.30
N LEU A 230 -10.20 12.58 -0.35
CA LEU A 230 -11.55 12.24 0.12
C LEU A 230 -11.78 10.73 0.16
N LEU A 231 -11.36 9.99 -0.88
CA LEU A 231 -11.41 8.53 -0.91
C LEU A 231 -10.65 7.93 0.27
N ASN A 232 -9.47 8.44 0.56
CA ASN A 232 -8.66 7.98 1.68
C ASN A 232 -9.22 8.39 3.05
N LEU A 233 -9.86 9.55 3.13
CA LEU A 233 -10.59 9.97 4.32
C LEU A 233 -11.73 8.99 4.64
N GLY A 234 -12.50 8.59 3.61
CA GLY A 234 -13.52 7.54 3.73
C GLY A 234 -12.94 6.15 4.06
N ALA A 235 -11.72 5.86 3.61
CA ALA A 235 -11.05 4.59 3.92
C ALA A 235 -10.65 4.46 5.40
N ILE A 236 -10.53 5.55 6.17
CA ILE A 236 -10.24 5.50 7.60
C ILE A 236 -11.36 4.77 8.36
N PRO A 237 -12.63 5.25 8.36
CA PRO A 237 -13.73 4.52 8.97
C PRO A 237 -13.98 3.17 8.28
N GLY A 238 -13.77 3.07 6.97
CA GLY A 238 -13.93 1.84 6.20
C GLY A 238 -12.97 0.71 6.59
N ARG A 239 -11.83 1.01 7.20
CA ARG A 239 -10.89 0.02 7.77
C ARG A 239 -11.11 -0.22 9.25
N PHE A 240 -11.54 0.80 9.96
CA PHE A 240 -11.79 0.73 11.40
C PHE A 240 -13.07 -0.07 11.73
N LEU A 241 -14.19 0.27 11.09
CA LEU A 241 -15.50 -0.35 11.37
C LEU A 241 -15.53 -1.86 11.11
N PRO A 242 -15.04 -2.38 9.97
CA PRO A 242 -14.95 -3.82 9.76
C PRO A 242 -14.11 -4.52 10.84
N GLY A 243 -12.98 -3.92 11.23
CA GLY A 243 -12.13 -4.44 12.31
C GLY A 243 -12.84 -4.55 13.67
N LEU A 244 -13.77 -3.64 13.97
CA LEU A 244 -14.62 -3.71 15.17
C LEU A 244 -15.63 -4.86 15.09
N ILE A 245 -16.18 -5.12 13.91
CA ILE A 245 -17.30 -6.03 13.70
C ILE A 245 -16.79 -7.46 13.52
N GLU A 246 -15.63 -7.65 12.87
CA GLU A 246 -15.10 -8.98 12.48
C GLU A 246 -14.83 -9.87 13.69
N ASP A 247 -14.44 -9.31 14.83
CA ASP A 247 -14.20 -10.06 16.06
C ASP A 247 -15.50 -10.66 16.65
N LYS A 248 -16.67 -10.16 16.25
CA LYS A 248 -18.00 -10.65 16.66
C LYS A 248 -18.69 -11.53 15.61
N VAL A 249 -18.63 -11.14 14.36
CA VAL A 249 -19.34 -11.77 13.23
C VAL A 249 -18.50 -12.90 12.61
N GLY A 250 -17.20 -12.84 12.80
CA GLY A 250 -16.23 -13.77 12.21
C GLY A 250 -15.56 -13.15 10.97
N ARG A 251 -14.25 -13.42 10.85
CA ARG A 251 -13.38 -12.82 9.83
C ARG A 251 -13.81 -13.11 8.40
N PHE A 252 -14.17 -14.37 8.11
CA PHE A 252 -14.62 -14.76 6.77
C PHE A 252 -15.95 -14.12 6.40
N ASN A 253 -16.91 -14.07 7.32
CA ASN A 253 -18.21 -13.44 7.10
C ASN A 253 -18.03 -11.93 6.82
N MET A 254 -17.13 -11.26 7.58
CA MET A 254 -16.83 -9.85 7.37
C MET A 254 -16.16 -9.61 6.01
N MET A 255 -15.26 -10.50 5.59
CA MET A 255 -14.62 -10.42 4.26
C MET A 255 -15.66 -10.54 3.13
N VAL A 256 -16.61 -11.49 3.23
CA VAL A 256 -17.69 -11.66 2.26
C VAL A 256 -18.57 -10.41 2.22
N LEU A 257 -18.99 -9.90 3.38
CA LEU A 257 -19.81 -8.70 3.46
C LEU A 257 -19.10 -7.49 2.83
N ALA A 258 -17.83 -7.27 3.16
CA ALA A 258 -17.05 -6.19 2.60
C ALA A 258 -16.89 -6.30 1.08
N SER A 259 -16.66 -7.51 0.56
CA SER A 259 -16.55 -7.76 -0.88
C SER A 259 -17.86 -7.48 -1.62
N VAL A 260 -19.01 -7.88 -1.06
CA VAL A 260 -20.33 -7.61 -1.64
C VAL A 260 -20.59 -6.10 -1.67
N VAL A 261 -20.38 -5.41 -0.55
CA VAL A 261 -20.58 -3.95 -0.48
C VAL A 261 -19.65 -3.23 -1.47
N CYS A 262 -18.38 -3.63 -1.54
CA CYS A 262 -17.42 -3.06 -2.49
C CYS A 262 -17.89 -3.27 -3.94
N SER A 263 -18.36 -4.47 -4.29
CA SER A 263 -18.85 -4.76 -5.63
C SER A 263 -20.06 -3.92 -6.01
N ILE A 264 -21.03 -3.76 -5.09
CA ILE A 264 -22.21 -2.92 -5.33
C ILE A 264 -21.81 -1.47 -5.54
N LEU A 265 -20.93 -0.93 -4.70
CA LEU A 265 -20.48 0.45 -4.82
C LEU A 265 -19.66 0.70 -6.10
N THR A 266 -18.84 -0.26 -6.51
CA THR A 266 -18.06 -0.14 -7.76
C THR A 266 -18.94 -0.22 -9.00
N LEU A 267 -20.04 -0.97 -8.96
CA LEU A 267 -21.01 -1.04 -10.06
C LEU A 267 -21.94 0.19 -10.12
N ALA A 268 -22.07 0.94 -9.02
CA ALA A 268 -22.89 2.15 -8.94
C ALA A 268 -22.12 3.42 -9.36
N LEU A 269 -20.78 3.34 -9.45
CA LEU A 269 -19.91 4.41 -9.95
C LEU A 269 -19.78 4.36 -11.47
#